data_8fb3d59ee2347a16df932babe235dc59
#
_entry.id   8fb3d59ee2347a16df932babe235dc59
#
_cell.length_a   1.000
_cell.length_b   1.000
_cell.length_c   1.000
_cell.angle_alpha   90.00
_cell.angle_beta   90.00
_cell.angle_gamma   90.00
#
_symmetry.space_group_name_H-M   'P 1'
#
loop_
_entity.id
_entity.type
_entity.pdbx_description
1 polymer ?
#
loop_
_entity_poly.entity_id
_entity_poly.type
_entity_poly.pdbx_seq_one_letter_code
_entity_poly.pdbx_strand_id
1 'polypeptide(L)'
;MFFKLKTAALALLLVSGAASATLCDLTAGKDQSCTINGAIYSNPTNLTNIGSGTIFPFLTTQANGSESGFTTDEPTPSQLPLDDKRDNANTFTNTFAEQNLATVTVNGIEYFTFFLDTNEPDNADRFISLDSFKIFDTGGTTAFTGTTKNETLAQLEGTVGFSLIYSLDTPSQDNTVLIDSSLFKGSGLGFDMTLLIPTSLFAGHNVGDRLVVTTQFGLAGGGAGTADGFEEWNAALGAVPPPPPPPIPTPEPATLALLAVGLLALARRRR
;
A
#
# COMPACT_ATOMS: atom_id res chain seq x y z
N MET A 1 -65.63 -4.18 -35.35
CA MET A 1 -64.28 -4.60 -35.74
C MET A 1 -63.41 -4.35 -34.54
N PHE A 2 -63.17 -5.40 -33.69
CA PHE A 2 -62.45 -5.27 -32.44
C PHE A 2 -61.02 -5.74 -32.64
N PHE A 3 -60.03 -4.83 -32.52
CA PHE A 3 -58.59 -5.15 -32.51
C PHE A 3 -58.23 -5.71 -31.15
N LYS A 4 -57.79 -6.97 -31.09
CA LYS A 4 -57.17 -7.56 -29.90
C LYS A 4 -55.67 -7.23 -29.88
N LEU A 5 -55.27 -6.35 -28.96
CA LEU A 5 -53.89 -6.09 -28.67
C LEU A 5 -53.30 -7.31 -27.91
N LYS A 6 -52.34 -8.00 -28.52
CA LYS A 6 -51.54 -9.06 -27.83
C LYS A 6 -50.39 -8.39 -27.10
N THR A 7 -50.47 -8.36 -25.79
CA THR A 7 -49.35 -7.92 -24.93
C THR A 7 -48.30 -9.04 -24.87
N ALA A 8 -47.16 -8.85 -25.52
CA ALA A 8 -46.01 -9.75 -25.36
C ALA A 8 -45.26 -9.33 -24.08
N ALA A 9 -45.28 -10.18 -23.05
CA ALA A 9 -44.49 -10.01 -21.86
C ALA A 9 -43.05 -10.44 -22.18
N LEU A 10 -42.13 -9.47 -22.20
CA LEU A 10 -40.68 -9.72 -22.32
C LEU A 10 -40.15 -10.12 -20.91
N ALA A 11 -39.90 -11.42 -20.72
CA ALA A 11 -39.28 -11.92 -19.52
C ALA A 11 -37.75 -11.58 -19.57
N LEU A 12 -37.36 -10.59 -18.79
CA LEU A 12 -35.97 -10.25 -18.58
C LEU A 12 -35.35 -11.31 -17.65
N LEU A 13 -34.59 -12.28 -18.19
CA LEU A 13 -33.79 -13.20 -17.40
C LEU A 13 -32.61 -12.40 -16.83
N LEU A 14 -32.69 -12.02 -15.55
CA LEU A 14 -31.58 -11.60 -14.76
C LEU A 14 -30.68 -12.83 -14.49
N VAL A 15 -29.64 -13.01 -15.28
CA VAL A 15 -28.55 -13.93 -14.94
C VAL A 15 -27.78 -13.25 -13.81
N SER A 16 -28.12 -13.57 -12.56
CA SER A 16 -27.25 -13.29 -11.44
C SER A 16 -26.03 -14.20 -11.57
N GLY A 17 -24.93 -13.66 -12.13
CA GLY A 17 -23.64 -14.31 -12.03
C GLY A 17 -23.36 -14.55 -10.54
N ALA A 18 -23.19 -15.82 -10.15
CA ALA A 18 -22.73 -16.12 -8.80
C ALA A 18 -21.36 -15.45 -8.63
N ALA A 19 -21.27 -14.54 -7.66
CA ALA A 19 -19.99 -14.03 -7.21
C ALA A 19 -19.17 -15.21 -6.72
N SER A 20 -18.03 -15.49 -7.35
CA SER A 20 -17.12 -16.56 -6.96
C SER A 20 -15.96 -15.92 -6.20
N ALA A 21 -15.89 -16.18 -4.90
CA ALA A 21 -14.72 -15.86 -4.11
C ALA A 21 -13.48 -16.54 -4.71
N THR A 22 -12.36 -15.82 -4.76
CA THR A 22 -11.08 -16.40 -5.16
C THR A 22 -10.27 -16.72 -3.93
N LEU A 23 -9.92 -18.00 -3.77
CA LEU A 23 -8.95 -18.44 -2.77
C LEU A 23 -7.57 -18.49 -3.42
N CYS A 24 -6.64 -17.70 -2.89
CA CYS A 24 -5.22 -17.74 -3.23
C CYS A 24 -4.49 -18.55 -2.16
N ASP A 25 -4.09 -19.76 -2.46
CA ASP A 25 -3.40 -20.63 -1.52
C ASP A 25 -1.88 -20.54 -1.73
N LEU A 26 -1.19 -19.81 -0.86
CA LEU A 26 0.27 -19.71 -0.85
C LEU A 26 0.93 -20.75 0.07
N THR A 27 0.13 -21.61 0.75
CA THR A 27 0.64 -22.63 1.70
C THR A 27 1.15 -23.90 1.02
N ALA A 28 0.79 -24.12 -0.24
CA ALA A 28 1.08 -25.36 -0.95
C ALA A 28 2.57 -25.55 -1.32
N GLY A 29 3.42 -24.53 -1.14
CA GLY A 29 4.86 -24.59 -1.42
C GLY A 29 5.45 -23.19 -1.62
N LYS A 30 6.78 -23.13 -1.78
CA LYS A 30 7.53 -21.85 -1.81
C LYS A 30 7.38 -21.02 -3.09
N ASP A 31 6.83 -21.58 -4.16
CA ASP A 31 6.74 -20.92 -5.48
C ASP A 31 5.29 -20.57 -5.86
N GLN A 32 4.41 -20.48 -4.86
CA GLN A 32 2.99 -20.19 -5.13
C GLN A 32 2.79 -18.71 -5.45
N SER A 33 1.87 -18.45 -6.36
CA SER A 33 1.41 -17.11 -6.70
C SER A 33 0.01 -17.12 -7.28
N CYS A 34 -0.71 -16.01 -7.15
CA CYS A 34 -1.99 -15.79 -7.78
C CYS A 34 -2.17 -14.32 -8.16
N THR A 35 -3.17 -14.04 -8.99
CA THR A 35 -3.54 -12.68 -9.36
C THR A 35 -4.97 -12.41 -8.95
N ILE A 36 -5.19 -11.35 -8.17
CA ILE A 36 -6.51 -10.89 -7.73
C ILE A 36 -6.63 -9.40 -8.03
N ASN A 37 -7.66 -9.01 -8.76
CA ASN A 37 -7.94 -7.62 -9.13
C ASN A 37 -6.71 -6.90 -9.76
N GLY A 38 -5.90 -7.63 -10.55
CA GLY A 38 -4.71 -7.13 -11.20
C GLY A 38 -3.44 -7.14 -10.34
N ALA A 39 -3.55 -7.28 -9.04
CA ALA A 39 -2.39 -7.43 -8.15
C ALA A 39 -1.91 -8.89 -8.08
N ILE A 40 -0.60 -9.07 -7.87
CA ILE A 40 0.03 -10.40 -7.75
C ILE A 40 0.38 -10.62 -6.28
N TYR A 41 -0.18 -11.66 -5.70
CA TYR A 41 0.18 -12.20 -4.40
C TYR A 41 1.09 -13.40 -4.61
N SER A 42 2.23 -13.44 -3.93
CA SER A 42 3.18 -14.52 -4.11
C SER A 42 4.02 -14.76 -2.86
N ASN A 43 4.54 -15.97 -2.77
CA ASN A 43 5.62 -16.26 -1.86
C ASN A 43 6.90 -15.47 -2.25
N PRO A 44 7.76 -15.07 -1.29
CA PRO A 44 8.84 -14.11 -1.53
C PRO A 44 10.02 -14.63 -2.34
N THR A 45 10.09 -15.92 -2.67
CA THR A 45 11.24 -16.54 -3.37
C THR A 45 11.52 -16.01 -4.77
N ASN A 46 10.56 -15.34 -5.40
CA ASN A 46 10.67 -14.89 -6.79
C ASN A 46 11.17 -13.44 -6.95
N LEU A 47 11.56 -12.78 -5.87
CA LEU A 47 11.95 -11.37 -5.89
C LEU A 47 13.45 -11.16 -5.68
N THR A 48 14.26 -11.72 -6.57
CA THR A 48 15.72 -11.50 -6.59
C THR A 48 16.11 -10.06 -7.00
N ASN A 49 15.16 -9.23 -7.39
CA ASN A 49 15.40 -7.86 -7.85
C ASN A 49 14.43 -6.85 -7.21
N ILE A 50 14.22 -6.95 -5.90
CA ILE A 50 13.76 -5.76 -5.18
C ILE A 50 14.88 -4.76 -5.34
N GLY A 51 14.64 -3.68 -6.10
CA GLY A 51 15.64 -2.64 -6.31
C GLY A 51 16.27 -2.25 -4.97
N SER A 52 17.45 -1.66 -4.99
CA SER A 52 18.24 -1.24 -3.82
C SER A 52 17.52 -0.26 -2.87
N GLY A 53 16.19 -0.31 -2.84
CA GLY A 53 15.31 0.51 -2.00
C GLY A 53 15.37 0.08 -0.53
N THR A 54 15.13 1.04 0.35
CA THR A 54 14.93 0.80 1.77
C THR A 54 13.55 0.19 1.97
N ILE A 55 13.41 -0.80 2.85
CA ILE A 55 12.12 -1.32 3.30
C ILE A 55 11.59 -0.39 4.37
N PHE A 56 10.32 -0.02 4.26
CA PHE A 56 9.65 0.87 5.19
C PHE A 56 8.45 0.15 5.81
N PRO A 57 8.52 -0.17 7.13
CA PRO A 57 7.38 -0.69 7.85
C PRO A 57 6.35 0.42 8.05
N PHE A 58 5.09 0.14 7.72
CA PHE A 58 4.05 1.17 7.79
C PHE A 58 2.83 0.76 8.62
N LEU A 59 2.62 -0.53 8.87
CA LEU A 59 1.50 -1.01 9.70
C LEU A 59 1.91 -2.28 10.42
N THR A 60 1.68 -2.30 11.74
CA THR A 60 1.80 -3.49 12.58
C THR A 60 0.48 -3.71 13.30
N THR A 61 -0.05 -4.91 13.22
CA THR A 61 -1.27 -5.34 13.94
C THR A 61 -0.97 -6.49 14.88
N GLN A 62 -1.82 -6.71 15.89
CA GLN A 62 -1.73 -7.84 16.81
C GLN A 62 -3.03 -8.06 17.55
N ALA A 63 -3.67 -9.20 17.32
CA ALA A 63 -4.77 -9.71 18.12
C ALA A 63 -4.87 -11.23 18.02
N ASN A 64 -5.78 -11.85 18.77
CA ASN A 64 -6.01 -13.28 18.72
C ASN A 64 -7.35 -13.61 18.06
N GLY A 65 -7.35 -14.57 17.16
CA GLY A 65 -8.53 -15.06 16.43
C GLY A 65 -8.74 -14.34 15.10
N SER A 66 -8.95 -13.06 15.11
CA SER A 66 -8.96 -12.18 13.93
C SER A 66 -8.46 -10.81 14.31
N GLU A 67 -7.86 -10.10 13.37
CA GLU A 67 -7.36 -8.76 13.60
C GLU A 67 -7.56 -7.86 12.39
N SER A 68 -7.53 -6.57 12.62
CA SER A 68 -7.64 -5.56 11.60
C SER A 68 -6.77 -4.36 11.91
N GLY A 69 -6.27 -3.70 10.86
CA GLY A 69 -5.42 -2.53 10.98
C GLY A 69 -5.77 -1.44 9.99
N PHE A 70 -5.34 -0.23 10.36
CA PHE A 70 -5.54 0.99 9.58
C PHE A 70 -4.37 1.94 9.78
N THR A 71 -3.66 2.30 8.72
CA THR A 71 -2.51 3.20 8.84
C THR A 71 -2.94 4.62 9.23
N THR A 72 -2.27 5.16 10.24
CA THR A 72 -2.49 6.53 10.74
C THR A 72 -1.17 7.15 11.17
N ASP A 73 -1.08 8.47 11.08
CA ASP A 73 0.03 9.25 11.65
C ASP A 73 -0.28 9.71 13.09
N GLU A 74 -1.27 9.10 13.75
CA GLU A 74 -1.68 9.44 15.12
C GLU A 74 -0.47 9.31 16.07
N PRO A 75 -0.08 10.38 16.78
CA PRO A 75 1.16 10.37 17.58
C PRO A 75 1.03 9.58 18.88
N THR A 76 -0.19 9.32 19.33
CA THR A 76 -0.45 8.74 20.66
C THR A 76 -0.90 7.28 20.55
N PRO A 77 -0.17 6.30 21.07
CA PRO A 77 -0.56 4.88 21.02
C PRO A 77 -1.96 4.58 21.56
N SER A 78 -2.44 5.36 22.53
CA SER A 78 -3.78 5.20 23.09
C SER A 78 -4.93 5.60 22.15
N GLN A 79 -4.62 6.24 21.02
CA GLN A 79 -5.57 6.67 20.00
C GLN A 79 -5.47 5.83 18.71
N LEU A 80 -4.61 4.82 18.68
CA LEU A 80 -4.52 3.92 17.56
C LEU A 80 -5.83 3.14 17.41
N PRO A 81 -6.41 3.07 16.22
CA PRO A 81 -7.64 2.34 15.98
C PRO A 81 -7.39 0.84 15.87
N LEU A 82 -8.45 0.07 15.98
CA LEU A 82 -8.44 -1.37 15.74
C LEU A 82 -7.35 -2.08 16.57
N ASP A 83 -6.60 -2.98 15.94
CA ASP A 83 -5.53 -3.77 16.55
C ASP A 83 -4.13 -3.20 16.27
N ASP A 84 -4.06 -1.96 15.80
CA ASP A 84 -2.80 -1.28 15.48
C ASP A 84 -1.85 -1.17 16.66
N LYS A 85 -0.56 -1.33 16.38
CA LYS A 85 0.53 -1.20 17.36
C LYS A 85 1.54 -0.16 16.95
N ARG A 86 1.94 0.65 17.94
CA ARG A 86 3.08 1.58 17.85
C ARG A 86 3.58 1.91 19.25
N ASP A 87 4.00 0.92 20.00
CA ASP A 87 4.38 1.07 21.40
C ASP A 87 5.89 0.92 21.64
N ASN A 88 6.64 0.51 20.61
CA ASN A 88 8.10 0.35 20.70
C ASN A 88 8.79 0.61 19.35
N ALA A 89 10.11 0.39 19.28
CA ALA A 89 10.90 0.67 18.10
C ALA A 89 10.65 -0.29 16.91
N ASN A 90 9.86 -1.35 17.11
CA ASN A 90 9.62 -2.40 16.12
C ASN A 90 8.15 -2.47 15.66
N THR A 91 7.29 -1.59 16.17
CA THR A 91 5.88 -1.57 15.77
C THR A 91 5.53 -0.21 15.18
N PHE A 92 4.81 -0.21 14.07
CA PHE A 92 4.59 0.96 13.25
C PHE A 92 3.13 1.07 12.81
N THR A 93 2.64 2.30 12.74
CA THR A 93 1.47 2.66 11.94
C THR A 93 1.69 4.07 11.41
N ASN A 94 1.88 4.20 10.09
CA ASN A 94 2.17 5.47 9.44
C ASN A 94 1.55 5.50 8.06
N THR A 95 1.07 6.64 7.64
CA THR A 95 0.73 6.87 6.24
C THR A 95 1.99 7.18 5.43
N PHE A 96 1.94 6.96 4.12
CA PHE A 96 3.05 7.23 3.21
C PHE A 96 2.52 7.87 1.92
N ALA A 97 3.41 8.32 1.04
CA ALA A 97 3.02 8.89 -0.25
C ALA A 97 3.48 7.97 -1.40
N GLU A 98 2.69 7.90 -2.48
CA GLU A 98 2.99 7.12 -3.68
C GLU A 98 4.39 7.42 -4.23
N GLN A 99 4.77 8.69 -4.30
CA GLN A 99 6.09 9.13 -4.79
C GLN A 99 7.29 8.52 -4.08
N ASN A 100 7.07 7.95 -2.89
CA ASN A 100 8.13 7.30 -2.10
C ASN A 100 8.26 5.80 -2.41
N LEU A 101 7.30 5.21 -3.14
CA LEU A 101 7.30 3.79 -3.42
C LEU A 101 8.29 3.45 -4.55
N ALA A 102 8.98 2.32 -4.39
CA ALA A 102 9.80 1.74 -5.45
C ALA A 102 8.94 0.94 -6.43
N THR A 103 9.30 0.98 -7.70
CA THR A 103 8.66 0.15 -8.73
C THR A 103 9.53 -1.04 -9.12
N VAL A 104 8.87 -2.12 -9.52
CA VAL A 104 9.46 -3.29 -10.16
C VAL A 104 8.71 -3.59 -11.44
N THR A 105 9.43 -4.00 -12.50
CA THR A 105 8.80 -4.39 -13.76
C THR A 105 8.72 -5.92 -13.86
N VAL A 106 7.51 -6.43 -14.00
CA VAL A 106 7.25 -7.86 -14.23
C VAL A 106 6.48 -8.01 -15.54
N ASN A 107 7.04 -8.74 -16.50
CA ASN A 107 6.45 -8.95 -17.83
C ASN A 107 6.02 -7.65 -18.54
N GLY A 108 6.80 -6.57 -18.37
CA GLY A 108 6.55 -5.28 -18.99
C GLY A 108 5.50 -4.40 -18.31
N ILE A 109 4.97 -4.82 -17.16
CA ILE A 109 4.07 -4.04 -16.31
C ILE A 109 4.84 -3.56 -15.08
N GLU A 110 4.66 -2.29 -14.71
CA GLU A 110 5.24 -1.73 -13.50
C GLU A 110 4.32 -1.93 -12.31
N TYR A 111 4.90 -2.31 -11.16
CA TYR A 111 4.21 -2.57 -9.91
C TYR A 111 4.89 -1.86 -8.76
N PHE A 112 4.12 -1.37 -7.80
CA PHE A 112 4.59 -1.09 -6.45
C PHE A 112 4.67 -2.38 -5.65
N THR A 113 5.67 -2.47 -4.74
CA THR A 113 5.96 -3.70 -4.00
C THR A 113 5.69 -3.51 -2.52
N PHE A 114 4.87 -4.40 -1.98
CA PHE A 114 4.57 -4.50 -0.55
C PHE A 114 4.97 -5.88 -0.03
N PHE A 115 5.28 -5.96 1.25
CA PHE A 115 5.67 -7.18 1.92
C PHE A 115 4.87 -7.36 3.19
N LEU A 116 4.53 -8.59 3.49
CA LEU A 116 3.93 -8.98 4.75
C LEU A 116 4.85 -9.98 5.46
N ASP A 117 5.18 -9.67 6.71
CA ASP A 117 5.79 -10.57 7.67
C ASP A 117 4.72 -10.98 8.67
N THR A 118 4.50 -12.28 8.82
CA THR A 118 3.52 -12.85 9.76
C THR A 118 4.31 -13.59 10.84
N ASN A 119 4.08 -13.26 12.11
CA ASN A 119 4.83 -13.84 13.22
C ASN A 119 4.02 -14.88 13.99
N GLU A 120 3.39 -15.78 13.26
CA GLU A 120 2.57 -16.84 13.83
C GLU A 120 3.42 -18.02 14.36
N PRO A 121 2.92 -18.81 15.34
CA PRO A 121 3.63 -19.98 15.86
C PRO A 121 3.87 -21.07 14.81
N ASP A 122 4.94 -21.86 14.95
CA ASP A 122 5.29 -22.97 14.06
C ASP A 122 4.41 -24.23 14.17
N ASN A 123 3.36 -24.18 14.95
CA ASN A 123 2.46 -25.32 15.23
C ASN A 123 1.25 -25.31 14.28
N ALA A 124 0.10 -25.78 14.74
CA ALA A 124 -1.13 -25.78 13.98
C ALA A 124 -1.64 -24.38 13.65
N ASP A 125 -1.19 -23.36 14.38
CA ASP A 125 -1.64 -21.96 14.24
C ASP A 125 -0.76 -21.14 13.27
N ARG A 126 0.16 -21.79 12.54
CA ARG A 126 1.04 -21.14 11.56
C ARG A 126 0.33 -20.61 10.31
N PHE A 127 -0.90 -21.03 10.09
CA PHE A 127 -1.69 -20.60 8.96
C PHE A 127 -2.49 -19.35 9.29
N ILE A 128 -2.40 -18.35 8.44
CA ILE A 128 -3.16 -17.10 8.56
C ILE A 128 -3.84 -16.77 7.24
N SER A 129 -5.06 -16.22 7.31
CA SER A 129 -5.73 -15.68 6.13
C SER A 129 -5.62 -14.17 6.09
N LEU A 130 -5.26 -13.62 4.94
CA LEU A 130 -5.49 -12.22 4.61
C LEU A 130 -6.85 -12.13 3.92
N ASP A 131 -7.81 -11.53 4.61
CA ASP A 131 -9.21 -11.48 4.20
C ASP A 131 -9.61 -10.11 3.63
N SER A 132 -8.87 -9.06 3.93
CA SER A 132 -9.03 -7.75 3.31
C SER A 132 -7.70 -7.01 3.24
N PHE A 133 -7.47 -6.34 2.12
CA PHE A 133 -6.39 -5.37 1.95
C PHE A 133 -6.86 -4.29 0.98
N LYS A 134 -6.82 -3.03 1.44
CA LYS A 134 -7.23 -1.89 0.63
C LYS A 134 -6.23 -0.76 0.74
N ILE A 135 -6.09 0.00 -0.33
CA ILE A 135 -5.32 1.24 -0.36
C ILE A 135 -6.25 2.37 -0.76
N PHE A 136 -6.19 3.45 0.00
CA PHE A 136 -6.94 4.67 -0.26
C PHE A 136 -5.99 5.85 -0.41
N ASP A 137 -6.34 6.77 -1.31
CA ASP A 137 -5.80 8.11 -1.35
C ASP A 137 -6.62 9.00 -0.41
N THR A 138 -5.96 9.75 0.46
CA THR A 138 -6.62 10.67 1.41
C THR A 138 -7.07 11.98 0.77
N GLY A 139 -6.64 12.26 -0.48
CA GLY A 139 -6.88 13.54 -1.16
C GLY A 139 -6.07 14.70 -0.55
N GLY A 140 -5.01 14.42 0.20
CA GLY A 140 -4.17 15.44 0.83
C GLY A 140 -2.76 14.99 1.17
N THR A 141 -1.85 15.97 1.26
CA THR A 141 -0.42 15.74 1.51
C THR A 141 -0.04 15.76 2.99
N THR A 142 -0.96 16.15 3.86
CA THR A 142 -0.72 16.24 5.31
C THR A 142 -0.86 14.89 5.98
N ALA A 143 -0.12 14.70 7.09
CA ALA A 143 -0.27 13.55 7.95
C ALA A 143 -1.73 13.32 8.35
N PHE A 144 -2.19 12.08 8.28
CA PHE A 144 -3.54 11.68 8.66
C PHE A 144 -3.58 11.32 10.14
N THR A 145 -4.34 12.10 10.90
CA THR A 145 -4.53 11.93 12.35
C THR A 145 -6.01 12.12 12.72
N GLY A 146 -6.35 11.91 13.98
CA GLY A 146 -7.71 12.10 14.49
C GLY A 146 -8.49 10.79 14.58
N THR A 147 -7.81 9.64 14.42
CA THR A 147 -8.39 8.32 14.70
C THR A 147 -8.63 8.11 16.19
N THR A 148 -9.58 7.26 16.52
CA THR A 148 -9.89 6.88 17.90
C THR A 148 -9.94 5.37 18.04
N LYS A 149 -9.62 4.87 19.23
CA LYS A 149 -9.57 3.43 19.54
C LYS A 149 -10.89 2.68 19.31
N ASN A 150 -12.02 3.39 19.26
CA ASN A 150 -13.34 2.76 19.17
C ASN A 150 -13.94 2.79 17.76
N GLU A 151 -13.19 3.24 16.76
CA GLU A 151 -13.63 3.23 15.38
C GLU A 151 -13.62 1.83 14.81
N THR A 152 -14.62 1.53 14.01
CA THR A 152 -14.68 0.29 13.22
C THR A 152 -13.96 0.48 11.89
N LEU A 153 -13.51 -0.62 11.27
CA LEU A 153 -12.89 -0.58 9.95
C LEU A 153 -13.78 0.13 8.92
N ALA A 154 -15.08 -0.15 8.93
CA ALA A 154 -16.03 0.49 8.01
C ALA A 154 -16.17 2.02 8.22
N GLN A 155 -16.04 2.51 9.45
CA GLN A 155 -16.05 3.96 9.74
C GLN A 155 -14.77 4.62 9.20
N LEU A 156 -13.62 4.00 9.41
CA LEU A 156 -12.33 4.49 8.93
C LEU A 156 -12.27 4.50 7.41
N GLU A 157 -12.69 3.42 6.75
CA GLU A 157 -12.77 3.32 5.28
C GLU A 157 -13.79 4.30 4.68
N GLY A 158 -14.82 4.65 5.43
CA GLY A 158 -15.85 5.63 5.03
C GLY A 158 -15.45 7.10 5.27
N THR A 159 -14.20 7.39 5.64
CA THR A 159 -13.73 8.76 5.87
C THR A 159 -13.94 9.64 4.63
N VAL A 160 -14.57 10.79 4.84
CA VAL A 160 -14.88 11.72 3.74
C VAL A 160 -13.60 12.21 3.06
N GLY A 161 -13.60 12.13 1.74
CA GLY A 161 -12.44 12.53 0.91
C GLY A 161 -11.53 11.37 0.52
N PHE A 162 -11.68 10.20 1.11
CA PHE A 162 -10.91 9.04 0.72
C PHE A 162 -11.38 8.49 -0.63
N SER A 163 -10.42 8.15 -1.49
CA SER A 163 -10.64 7.50 -2.79
C SER A 163 -9.96 6.14 -2.80
N LEU A 164 -10.74 5.08 -3.06
CA LEU A 164 -10.21 3.73 -3.15
C LEU A 164 -9.34 3.57 -4.40
N ILE A 165 -8.09 3.13 -4.21
CA ILE A 165 -7.13 2.81 -5.29
C ILE A 165 -7.16 1.32 -5.60
N TYR A 166 -7.05 0.49 -4.55
CA TYR A 166 -6.99 -0.96 -4.68
C TYR A 166 -7.79 -1.63 -3.56
N SER A 167 -8.40 -2.76 -3.89
CA SER A 167 -9.02 -3.67 -2.92
C SER A 167 -8.79 -5.12 -3.32
N LEU A 168 -8.45 -5.97 -2.34
CA LEU A 168 -8.44 -7.42 -2.47
C LEU A 168 -9.83 -7.93 -2.84
N ASP A 169 -10.87 -7.36 -2.23
CA ASP A 169 -12.26 -7.69 -2.47
C ASP A 169 -12.92 -6.77 -3.49
N THR A 170 -13.99 -7.24 -4.08
CA THR A 170 -14.94 -6.43 -4.83
C THR A 170 -16.33 -6.52 -4.17
N PRO A 171 -17.28 -5.66 -4.51
CA PRO A 171 -18.65 -5.79 -3.99
C PRO A 171 -19.33 -7.14 -4.27
N SER A 172 -18.76 -7.93 -5.17
CA SER A 172 -19.31 -9.23 -5.59
C SER A 172 -18.37 -10.42 -5.32
N GLN A 173 -17.18 -10.18 -4.77
CA GLN A 173 -16.18 -11.22 -4.54
C GLN A 173 -15.49 -10.96 -3.19
N ASP A 174 -15.59 -11.93 -2.31
CA ASP A 174 -14.92 -11.99 -1.02
C ASP A 174 -13.69 -12.90 -1.21
N ASN A 175 -12.53 -12.28 -1.48
CA ASN A 175 -11.31 -12.97 -1.85
C ASN A 175 -10.43 -13.18 -0.60
N THR A 176 -9.71 -14.29 -0.56
CA THR A 176 -8.83 -14.64 0.57
C THR A 176 -7.48 -15.10 0.07
N VAL A 177 -6.41 -14.71 0.77
CA VAL A 177 -5.06 -15.23 0.58
C VAL A 177 -4.66 -16.03 1.82
N LEU A 178 -4.34 -17.32 1.65
CA LEU A 178 -3.81 -18.18 2.72
C LEU A 178 -2.29 -18.14 2.73
N ILE A 179 -1.71 -17.94 3.91
CA ILE A 179 -0.27 -17.79 4.14
C ILE A 179 0.15 -18.81 5.19
N ASP A 180 1.36 -19.36 5.06
CA ASP A 180 2.02 -20.21 6.05
C ASP A 180 3.28 -19.50 6.56
N SER A 181 3.23 -18.92 7.76
CA SER A 181 4.32 -18.18 8.41
C SER A 181 5.59 -19.01 8.62
N SER A 182 5.48 -20.34 8.58
CA SER A 182 6.62 -21.25 8.78
C SER A 182 7.43 -21.53 7.51
N LEU A 183 6.89 -21.25 6.31
CA LEU A 183 7.55 -21.62 5.04
C LEU A 183 8.89 -20.91 4.84
N PHE A 184 9.01 -19.67 5.30
CA PHE A 184 10.19 -18.84 5.09
C PHE A 184 10.97 -18.57 6.38
N LYS A 185 10.55 -19.11 7.49
CA LYS A 185 11.22 -18.98 8.78
C LYS A 185 12.69 -19.43 8.67
N GLY A 186 13.60 -18.54 9.07
CA GLY A 186 15.04 -18.79 8.95
C GLY A 186 15.62 -18.67 7.54
N SER A 187 14.82 -18.30 6.52
CA SER A 187 15.31 -18.07 5.15
C SER A 187 16.18 -16.82 5.03
N GLY A 188 16.11 -15.91 6.01
CA GLY A 188 16.75 -14.59 5.97
C GLY A 188 16.03 -13.57 5.07
N LEU A 189 14.86 -13.94 4.53
CA LEU A 189 14.04 -13.04 3.68
C LEU A 189 13.24 -12.05 4.52
N GLY A 190 12.84 -12.41 5.75
CA GLY A 190 12.11 -11.54 6.67
C GLY A 190 10.67 -11.22 6.25
N PHE A 191 10.09 -11.98 5.29
CA PHE A 191 8.72 -11.82 4.82
C PHE A 191 8.14 -13.18 4.44
N ASP A 192 6.82 -13.32 4.61
CA ASP A 192 6.07 -14.52 4.24
C ASP A 192 5.29 -14.34 2.94
N MET A 193 4.96 -13.09 2.58
CA MET A 193 4.26 -12.79 1.34
C MET A 193 4.79 -11.50 0.70
N THR A 194 4.73 -11.48 -0.62
CA THR A 194 4.92 -10.30 -1.44
C THR A 194 3.64 -9.97 -2.18
N LEU A 195 3.30 -8.68 -2.21
CA LEU A 195 2.17 -8.13 -2.94
C LEU A 195 2.68 -7.09 -3.95
N LEU A 196 2.40 -7.33 -5.23
CA LEU A 196 2.70 -6.43 -6.32
C LEU A 196 1.40 -5.80 -6.82
N ILE A 197 1.28 -4.48 -6.73
CA ILE A 197 0.10 -3.73 -7.17
C ILE A 197 0.47 -2.90 -8.39
N PRO A 198 -0.24 -3.06 -9.55
CA PRO A 198 0.07 -2.31 -10.76
C PRO A 198 0.04 -0.80 -10.53
N THR A 199 1.08 -0.08 -10.95
CA THR A 199 1.15 1.39 -10.85
C THR A 199 0.01 2.07 -11.59
N SER A 200 -0.54 1.42 -12.62
CA SER A 200 -1.69 1.94 -13.39
C SER A 200 -2.97 2.12 -12.56
N LEU A 201 -3.11 1.42 -11.42
CA LEU A 201 -4.26 1.61 -10.51
C LEU A 201 -4.19 2.94 -9.75
N PHE A 202 -3.01 3.53 -9.63
CA PHE A 202 -2.79 4.83 -9.01
C PHE A 202 -2.97 6.00 -9.99
N ALA A 203 -3.23 5.69 -11.27
CA ALA A 203 -3.41 6.72 -12.29
C ALA A 203 -4.62 7.63 -11.95
N GLY A 204 -4.39 8.94 -11.95
CA GLY A 204 -5.41 9.95 -11.63
C GLY A 204 -5.39 10.42 -10.18
N HIS A 205 -4.58 9.79 -9.33
CA HIS A 205 -4.28 10.27 -7.98
C HIS A 205 -3.07 11.23 -7.98
N ASN A 206 -2.96 12.04 -6.94
CA ASN A 206 -1.81 12.93 -6.80
C ASN A 206 -0.69 12.18 -6.06
N VAL A 207 0.44 11.96 -6.71
CA VAL A 207 1.58 11.19 -6.17
C VAL A 207 2.13 11.69 -4.84
N GLY A 208 1.82 12.95 -4.47
CA GLY A 208 2.19 13.56 -3.19
C GLY A 208 1.18 13.32 -2.06
N ASP A 209 -0.02 12.86 -2.37
CA ASP A 209 -1.06 12.65 -1.37
C ASP A 209 -0.70 11.45 -0.47
N ARG A 210 -1.21 11.51 0.75
CA ARG A 210 -0.99 10.42 1.72
C ARG A 210 -1.87 9.24 1.35
N LEU A 211 -1.28 8.06 1.43
CA LEU A 211 -1.97 6.79 1.26
C LEU A 211 -2.26 6.17 2.62
N VAL A 212 -3.46 5.68 2.76
CA VAL A 212 -3.93 4.88 3.89
C VAL A 212 -4.11 3.45 3.43
N VAL A 213 -3.66 2.51 4.23
CA VAL A 213 -3.87 1.07 4.03
C VAL A 213 -4.76 0.54 5.13
N THR A 214 -5.72 -0.31 4.76
CA THR A 214 -6.49 -1.13 5.68
C THR A 214 -6.23 -2.60 5.42
N THR A 215 -6.24 -3.40 6.49
CA THR A 215 -6.02 -4.85 6.41
C THR A 215 -6.92 -5.58 7.39
N GLN A 216 -7.25 -6.84 7.08
CA GLN A 216 -7.96 -7.74 7.98
C GLN A 216 -7.48 -9.17 7.77
N PHE A 217 -7.29 -9.88 8.88
CA PHE A 217 -6.77 -11.24 8.92
C PHE A 217 -7.66 -12.15 9.77
N GLY A 218 -7.58 -13.44 9.54
CA GLY A 218 -8.07 -14.48 10.44
C GLY A 218 -9.54 -14.83 10.30
N LEU A 219 -10.24 -14.39 9.25
CA LEU A 219 -11.67 -14.65 9.06
C LEU A 219 -12.01 -15.93 8.31
N ALA A 220 -11.06 -16.49 7.53
CA ALA A 220 -11.34 -17.65 6.67
C ALA A 220 -11.72 -18.93 7.44
N GLY A 221 -11.46 -18.98 8.74
CA GLY A 221 -11.73 -20.16 9.58
C GLY A 221 -10.79 -21.33 9.26
N GLY A 222 -11.12 -22.54 9.75
CA GLY A 222 -10.35 -23.74 9.43
C GLY A 222 -8.92 -23.79 10.00
N GLY A 223 -8.61 -22.96 11.01
CA GLY A 223 -7.27 -22.87 11.61
C GLY A 223 -6.38 -21.81 10.97
N ALA A 224 -6.94 -20.88 10.16
CA ALA A 224 -6.22 -19.77 9.55
C ALA A 224 -6.48 -18.44 10.29
N GLY A 225 -6.70 -18.50 11.60
CA GLY A 225 -6.84 -17.33 12.48
C GLY A 225 -5.50 -16.82 12.97
N THR A 226 -5.49 -15.61 13.53
CA THR A 226 -4.31 -15.04 14.18
C THR A 226 -4.10 -15.65 15.56
N ALA A 227 -2.85 -15.86 15.95
CA ALA A 227 -2.48 -16.48 17.23
C ALA A 227 -1.70 -15.52 18.16
N ASP A 228 -2.04 -14.22 18.12
CA ASP A 228 -1.44 -13.16 18.94
C ASP A 228 0.01 -12.83 18.55
N GLY A 229 0.45 -13.20 17.31
CA GLY A 229 1.67 -12.74 16.68
C GLY A 229 1.58 -11.27 16.26
N PHE A 230 2.65 -10.75 15.64
CA PHE A 230 2.63 -9.46 14.95
C PHE A 230 2.57 -9.72 13.44
N GLU A 231 1.61 -9.06 12.77
CA GLU A 231 1.57 -8.97 11.33
C GLU A 231 2.07 -7.61 10.90
N GLU A 232 3.18 -7.61 10.14
CA GLU A 232 3.90 -6.39 9.78
C GLU A 232 3.86 -6.15 8.27
N TRP A 233 3.20 -5.07 7.86
CA TRP A 233 3.22 -4.60 6.49
C TRP A 233 4.37 -3.63 6.24
N ASN A 234 5.07 -3.89 5.14
CA ASN A 234 6.22 -3.11 4.69
C ASN A 234 6.05 -2.73 3.22
N ALA A 235 6.64 -1.60 2.81
CA ALA A 235 6.73 -1.19 1.42
C ALA A 235 8.19 -1.05 0.97
N ALA A 236 8.47 -1.37 -0.29
CA ALA A 236 9.73 -1.00 -0.91
C ALA A 236 9.70 0.50 -1.21
N LEU A 237 10.69 1.24 -0.69
CA LEU A 237 10.85 2.65 -1.01
C LEU A 237 11.86 2.84 -2.15
N GLY A 238 11.53 3.71 -3.09
CA GLY A 238 12.45 4.20 -4.10
C GLY A 238 13.61 4.97 -3.47
N ALA A 239 14.74 4.99 -4.12
CA ALA A 239 15.80 5.91 -3.75
C ALA A 239 15.25 7.34 -3.84
N VAL A 240 15.27 8.09 -2.74
CA VAL A 240 14.94 9.52 -2.80
C VAL A 240 15.90 10.15 -3.81
N PRO A 241 15.41 10.80 -4.87
CA PRO A 241 16.31 11.48 -5.80
C PRO A 241 17.24 12.41 -5.01
N PRO A 242 18.54 12.42 -5.25
CA PRO A 242 19.42 13.35 -4.58
C PRO A 242 18.86 14.77 -4.80
N PRO A 243 18.89 15.64 -3.78
CA PRO A 243 18.43 17.01 -3.91
C PRO A 243 19.09 17.62 -5.15
N PRO A 244 18.37 18.41 -5.95
CA PRO A 244 18.95 19.01 -7.14
C PRO A 244 20.23 19.73 -6.70
N PRO A 245 21.33 19.61 -7.48
CA PRO A 245 22.58 20.28 -7.15
C PRO A 245 22.27 21.76 -6.93
N PRO A 246 22.91 22.40 -5.93
CA PRO A 246 22.69 23.82 -5.68
C PRO A 246 22.93 24.59 -7.00
N PRO A 247 22.10 25.59 -7.31
CA PRO A 247 22.24 26.33 -8.55
C PRO A 247 23.71 26.79 -8.67
N ILE A 248 24.35 26.42 -9.76
CA ILE A 248 25.71 26.86 -10.05
C ILE A 248 25.64 28.39 -10.02
N PRO A 249 26.44 29.06 -9.16
CA PRO A 249 26.43 30.51 -9.15
C PRO A 249 26.71 31.01 -10.56
N THR A 250 25.69 31.59 -11.18
CA THR A 250 25.85 32.18 -12.52
C THR A 250 26.94 33.25 -12.37
N PRO A 251 28.03 33.22 -13.16
CA PRO A 251 29.03 34.25 -13.09
C PRO A 251 28.32 35.60 -13.24
N GLU A 252 28.52 36.51 -12.29
CA GLU A 252 27.96 37.84 -12.40
C GLU A 252 28.25 38.39 -13.78
N PRO A 253 27.24 38.95 -14.50
CA PRO A 253 27.47 39.42 -15.83
C PRO A 253 28.68 40.39 -15.81
N ALA A 254 29.56 40.26 -16.78
CA ALA A 254 30.76 41.13 -16.93
C ALA A 254 30.42 42.62 -16.88
N THR A 255 29.17 43.00 -16.77
CA THR A 255 28.62 44.32 -16.53
C THR A 255 29.26 45.03 -15.35
N LEU A 256 29.53 44.35 -14.23
CA LEU A 256 30.20 44.97 -13.06
C LEU A 256 31.66 45.24 -13.36
N ALA A 257 32.33 44.38 -14.09
CA ALA A 257 33.71 44.62 -14.51
C ALA A 257 33.80 45.76 -15.54
N LEU A 258 32.85 45.83 -16.50
CA LEU A 258 32.74 46.89 -17.46
C LEU A 258 32.38 48.25 -16.81
N LEU A 259 31.54 48.25 -15.79
CA LEU A 259 31.21 49.45 -15.03
C LEU A 259 32.43 49.95 -14.27
N ALA A 260 33.21 49.09 -13.64
CA ALA A 260 34.45 49.44 -12.97
C ALA A 260 35.51 50.00 -13.93
N VAL A 261 35.68 49.39 -15.09
CA VAL A 261 36.60 49.88 -16.15
C VAL A 261 36.13 51.20 -16.70
N GLY A 262 34.82 51.40 -16.90
CA GLY A 262 34.23 52.67 -17.34
C GLY A 262 34.45 53.80 -16.35
N LEU A 263 34.26 53.56 -15.09
CA LEU A 263 34.49 54.55 -14.01
C LEU A 263 35.97 54.92 -13.89
N LEU A 264 36.88 53.96 -14.01
CA LEU A 264 38.34 54.18 -14.04
C LEU A 264 38.79 55.05 -15.22
N ALA A 265 38.23 54.81 -16.40
CA ALA A 265 38.48 55.58 -17.60
C ALA A 265 38.02 57.05 -17.48
N LEU A 266 36.84 57.26 -16.86
CA LEU A 266 36.29 58.56 -16.57
C LEU A 266 37.13 59.34 -15.54
N ALA A 267 37.63 58.64 -14.50
CA ALA A 267 38.50 59.28 -13.49
C ALA A 267 39.85 59.73 -14.04
N ARG A 268 40.40 58.98 -15.02
CA ARG A 268 41.66 59.37 -15.72
C ARG A 268 41.49 60.56 -16.66
N ARG A 269 40.32 60.81 -17.19
CA ARG A 269 40.05 61.93 -18.08
C ARG A 269 39.89 63.28 -17.40
N ARG A 270 39.72 63.28 -16.05
CA ARG A 270 39.53 64.47 -15.22
C ARG A 270 40.84 64.96 -14.55
N ARG A 271 41.96 64.29 -14.81
CA ARG A 271 43.32 64.75 -14.48
C ARG A 271 44.01 65.22 -15.76
#